data_99b9edbf6618c95eb7754ad1a9de1dad
#
_entry.id   99b9edbf6618c95eb7754ad1a9de1dad
#
_cell.length_a   1.000
_cell.length_b   1.000
_cell.length_c   1.000
_cell.angle_alpha   90.00
_cell.angle_beta   90.00
_cell.angle_gamma   90.00
#
_symmetry.space_group_name_H-M   'P 1'
#
loop_
_entity.id
_entity.type
_entity.pdbx_description
1 polymer ?
#
loop_
_entity_poly.entity_id
_entity_poly.type
_entity_poly.pdbx_seq_one_letter_code
_entity_poly.pdbx_strand_id
1 'polypeptide(L)'
;LIAINAIITLIFMHKEQPRDFLFFPYQLARGQGIRGLIYSQFSHMGWGHLFFNMLTLFFFGRPMELVSPGVMLLAYFLAAAGADLATYLFHKNDPDYATLGASGSVAGVLFCSIVYFPDQSIFIFPLPIPIPAPIFAVLYIVGSMMLARSERGSVNHEAHIGGAIIGFL
;
A
#
# COMPACT_ATOMS: atom_id res chain seq x y z
N LEU A 1 -0.91 9.79 10.13
CA LEU A 1 -0.57 8.52 9.48
C LEU A 1 0.93 8.33 9.36
N ILE A 2 1.70 9.29 8.81
CA ILE A 2 3.16 9.15 8.64
C ILE A 2 3.85 8.80 9.96
N ALA A 3 3.56 9.51 11.06
CA ALA A 3 4.15 9.23 12.37
C ALA A 3 3.82 7.81 12.88
N ILE A 4 2.58 7.35 12.68
CA ILE A 4 2.16 5.99 13.08
C ILE A 4 2.95 4.93 12.31
N ASN A 5 3.06 5.07 10.98
CA ASN A 5 3.85 4.17 10.16
C ASN A 5 5.34 4.13 10.60
N ALA A 6 5.92 5.30 10.86
CA ALA A 6 7.31 5.40 11.33
C ALA A 6 7.51 4.71 12.69
N ILE A 7 6.63 4.99 13.68
CA ILE A 7 6.72 4.40 15.02
C ILE A 7 6.56 2.88 14.97
N ILE A 8 5.55 2.36 14.25
CA ILE A 8 5.30 0.92 14.16
C ILE A 8 6.46 0.23 13.43
N THR A 9 6.99 0.83 12.36
CA THR A 9 8.18 0.31 11.66
C THR A 9 9.40 0.27 12.57
N LEU A 10 9.63 1.30 13.40
CA LEU A 10 10.73 1.32 14.38
C LEU A 10 10.58 0.18 15.39
N ILE A 11 9.37 -0.03 15.92
CA ILE A 11 9.09 -1.14 16.85
C ILE A 11 9.34 -2.49 16.17
N PHE A 12 8.88 -2.66 14.92
CA PHE A 12 9.09 -3.87 14.13
C PHE A 12 10.59 -4.17 13.93
N MET A 13 11.35 -3.17 13.52
CA MET A 13 12.80 -3.33 13.30
C MET A 13 13.57 -3.60 14.62
N HIS A 14 13.18 -2.90 15.71
CA HIS A 14 13.83 -3.05 17.01
C HIS A 14 13.59 -4.45 17.62
N LYS A 15 12.44 -5.05 17.37
CA LYS A 15 12.05 -6.38 17.87
C LYS A 15 12.47 -7.54 16.95
N GLU A 16 13.42 -7.33 16.05
CA GLU A 16 13.88 -8.35 15.09
C GLU A 16 12.77 -8.95 14.25
N GLN A 17 11.87 -8.10 13.78
CA GLN A 17 10.79 -8.43 12.83
C GLN A 17 9.83 -9.52 13.34
N PRO A 18 9.10 -9.28 14.43
CA PRO A 18 8.21 -10.27 15.02
C PRO A 18 7.06 -10.66 14.06
N ARG A 19 6.68 -11.93 14.09
CA ARG A 19 5.64 -12.49 13.20
C ARG A 19 4.28 -11.77 13.35
N ASP A 20 3.96 -11.23 14.51
CA ASP A 20 2.72 -10.45 14.74
C ASP A 20 2.62 -9.16 13.89
N PHE A 21 3.70 -8.75 13.24
CA PHE A 21 3.75 -7.60 12.36
C PHE A 21 3.73 -7.97 10.87
N LEU A 22 3.58 -9.26 10.57
CA LEU A 22 3.46 -9.79 9.22
C LEU A 22 2.05 -10.31 8.98
N PHE A 23 1.48 -10.01 7.84
CA PHE A 23 0.21 -10.59 7.41
C PHE A 23 0.44 -11.96 6.76
N PHE A 24 -0.14 -12.99 7.35
CA PHE A 24 -0.16 -14.36 6.86
C PHE A 24 -1.59 -14.73 6.42
N PRO A 25 -1.94 -14.64 5.12
CA PRO A 25 -3.28 -14.97 4.63
C PRO A 25 -3.73 -16.39 4.98
N TYR A 26 -2.80 -17.34 4.94
CA TYR A 26 -3.04 -18.74 5.31
C TYR A 26 -3.48 -18.89 6.77
N GLN A 27 -2.88 -18.15 7.70
CA GLN A 27 -3.26 -18.18 9.11
C GLN A 27 -4.62 -17.49 9.32
N LEU A 28 -4.87 -16.38 8.63
CA LEU A 28 -6.15 -15.69 8.71
C LEU A 28 -7.31 -16.59 8.25
N ALA A 29 -7.14 -17.37 7.17
CA ALA A 29 -8.12 -18.34 6.70
C ALA A 29 -8.47 -19.42 7.74
N ARG A 30 -7.66 -19.56 8.78
CA ARG A 30 -7.83 -20.52 9.90
C ARG A 30 -8.19 -19.85 11.22
N GLY A 31 -8.63 -18.57 11.16
CA GLY A 31 -9.04 -17.80 12.33
C GLY A 31 -7.87 -17.34 13.21
N GLN A 32 -6.65 -17.30 12.68
CA GLN A 32 -5.44 -16.90 13.38
C GLN A 32 -4.77 -15.68 12.74
N GLY A 33 -3.82 -15.04 13.43
CA GLY A 33 -2.98 -13.99 12.84
C GLY A 33 -3.65 -12.63 12.66
N ILE A 34 -4.76 -12.33 13.33
CA ILE A 34 -5.47 -11.04 13.23
C ILE A 34 -4.58 -9.83 13.58
N ARG A 35 -3.61 -9.99 14.49
CA ARG A 35 -2.66 -8.92 14.82
C ARG A 35 -1.77 -8.57 13.63
N GLY A 36 -1.31 -9.60 12.91
CA GLY A 36 -0.52 -9.43 11.70
C GLY A 36 -1.28 -8.68 10.61
N LEU A 37 -2.58 -8.98 10.42
CA LEU A 37 -3.43 -8.24 9.50
C LEU A 37 -3.44 -6.72 9.79
N ILE A 38 -3.48 -6.32 11.06
CA ILE A 38 -3.53 -4.91 11.46
C ILE A 38 -2.14 -4.26 11.42
N TYR A 39 -1.14 -4.88 12.07
CA TYR A 39 0.17 -4.26 12.22
C TYR A 39 0.98 -4.27 10.92
N SER A 40 0.80 -5.25 10.05
CA SER A 40 1.48 -5.31 8.75
C SER A 40 1.22 -4.06 7.90
N GLN A 41 0.03 -3.46 8.00
CA GLN A 41 -0.36 -2.27 7.26
C GLN A 41 0.47 -1.01 7.59
N PHE A 42 1.22 -1.04 8.69
CA PHE A 42 2.07 0.06 9.15
C PHE A 42 3.54 -0.33 9.25
N SER A 43 3.87 -1.59 9.00
CA SER A 43 5.24 -2.12 9.11
C SER A 43 5.96 -2.05 7.78
N HIS A 44 7.27 -1.86 7.79
CA HIS A 44 8.08 -1.80 6.58
C HIS A 44 9.37 -2.61 6.76
N MET A 45 9.78 -3.36 5.73
CA MET A 45 10.98 -4.22 5.75
C MET A 45 12.29 -3.44 5.91
N GLY A 46 12.31 -2.15 5.58
CA GLY A 46 13.52 -1.33 5.63
C GLY A 46 13.25 0.14 5.41
N TRP A 47 14.28 0.95 5.65
CA TRP A 47 14.21 2.42 5.58
C TRP A 47 13.80 2.95 4.21
N GLY A 48 14.28 2.34 3.13
CA GLY A 48 13.90 2.72 1.76
C GLY A 48 12.41 2.47 1.51
N HIS A 49 11.89 1.31 1.93
CA HIS A 49 10.47 0.98 1.81
C HIS A 49 9.61 1.96 2.60
N LEU A 50 9.95 2.26 3.85
CA LEU A 50 9.27 3.28 4.66
C LEU A 50 9.34 4.65 3.98
N PHE A 51 10.55 5.07 3.57
CA PHE A 51 10.77 6.40 2.99
C PHE A 51 9.89 6.63 1.75
N PHE A 52 9.89 5.72 0.79
CA PHE A 52 9.11 5.89 -0.45
C PHE A 52 7.60 5.84 -0.20
N ASN A 53 7.12 5.00 0.71
CA ASN A 53 5.70 5.01 1.11
C ASN A 53 5.31 6.33 1.77
N MET A 54 6.10 6.83 2.72
CA MET A 54 5.80 8.08 3.42
C MET A 54 5.94 9.30 2.50
N LEU A 55 6.89 9.28 1.58
CA LEU A 55 7.04 10.32 0.56
C LEU A 55 5.81 10.39 -0.35
N THR A 56 5.34 9.23 -0.84
CA THR A 56 4.12 9.15 -1.66
C THR A 56 2.90 9.60 -0.86
N LEU A 57 2.75 9.13 0.37
CA LEU A 57 1.66 9.53 1.25
C LEU A 57 1.68 11.05 1.55
N PHE A 58 2.86 11.65 1.69
CA PHE A 58 2.99 13.09 1.88
C PHE A 58 2.54 13.86 0.64
N PHE A 59 3.04 13.51 -0.55
CA PHE A 59 2.73 14.26 -1.77
C PHE A 59 1.27 14.12 -2.21
N PHE A 60 0.67 12.94 -2.08
CA PHE A 60 -0.70 12.67 -2.51
C PHE A 60 -1.72 12.81 -1.38
N GLY A 61 -1.36 12.47 -0.16
CA GLY A 61 -2.23 12.60 1.01
C GLY A 61 -2.41 14.06 1.45
N ARG A 62 -1.38 14.89 1.37
CA ARG A 62 -1.48 16.28 1.82
C ARG A 62 -2.51 17.12 1.05
N PRO A 63 -2.58 17.11 -0.29
CA PRO A 63 -3.66 17.76 -1.04
C PRO A 63 -5.05 17.22 -0.66
N MET A 64 -5.18 15.90 -0.48
CA MET A 64 -6.43 15.27 -0.06
C MET A 64 -6.87 15.68 1.35
N GLU A 65 -5.91 15.80 2.28
CA GLU A 65 -6.15 16.28 3.65
C GLU A 65 -6.68 17.72 3.65
N LEU A 66 -6.19 18.59 2.75
CA LEU A 66 -6.66 19.96 2.61
C LEU A 66 -8.07 20.05 2.02
N VAL A 67 -8.47 19.10 1.18
CA VAL A 67 -9.87 18.98 0.70
C VAL A 67 -10.78 18.45 1.81
N SER A 68 -10.43 17.31 2.38
CA SER A 68 -11.16 16.69 3.49
C SER A 68 -10.28 15.66 4.19
N PRO A 69 -9.89 15.90 5.47
CA PRO A 69 -9.17 14.90 6.26
C PRO A 69 -9.92 13.57 6.37
N GLY A 70 -11.25 13.61 6.44
CA GLY A 70 -12.09 12.43 6.52
C GLY A 70 -12.03 11.58 5.25
N VAL A 71 -12.08 12.19 4.07
CA VAL A 71 -11.95 11.49 2.78
C VAL A 71 -10.57 10.86 2.65
N MET A 72 -9.50 11.58 3.01
CA MET A 72 -8.15 11.05 2.97
C MET A 72 -7.96 9.84 3.89
N LEU A 73 -8.48 9.90 5.13
CA LEU A 73 -8.43 8.77 6.07
C LEU A 73 -9.26 7.59 5.56
N LEU A 74 -10.45 7.86 5.05
CA LEU A 74 -11.34 6.83 4.50
C LEU A 74 -10.67 6.12 3.31
N ALA A 75 -10.10 6.87 2.37
CA ALA A 75 -9.35 6.32 1.25
C ALA A 75 -8.19 5.42 1.73
N TYR A 76 -7.41 5.88 2.72
CA TYR A 76 -6.31 5.10 3.28
C TYR A 76 -6.77 3.76 3.87
N PHE A 77 -7.79 3.76 4.75
CA PHE A 77 -8.21 2.56 5.45
C PHE A 77 -9.07 1.61 4.59
N LEU A 78 -9.90 2.13 3.70
CA LEU A 78 -10.62 1.28 2.75
C LEU A 78 -9.67 0.63 1.74
N ALA A 79 -8.66 1.37 1.29
CA ALA A 79 -7.63 0.82 0.42
C ALA A 79 -6.78 -0.24 1.15
N ALA A 80 -6.50 -0.07 2.46
CA ALA A 80 -5.89 -1.12 3.28
C ALA A 80 -6.72 -2.40 3.24
N ALA A 81 -8.03 -2.29 3.48
CA ALA A 81 -8.92 -3.44 3.47
C ALA A 81 -9.00 -4.09 2.07
N GLY A 82 -9.03 -3.29 0.99
CA GLY A 82 -9.00 -3.79 -0.39
C GLY A 82 -7.70 -4.50 -0.74
N ALA A 83 -6.57 -3.97 -0.29
CA ALA A 83 -5.25 -4.57 -0.46
C ALA A 83 -5.14 -5.91 0.28
N ASP A 84 -5.61 -5.96 1.54
CA ASP A 84 -5.62 -7.18 2.33
C ASP A 84 -6.55 -8.24 1.74
N LEU A 85 -7.72 -7.83 1.26
CA LEU A 85 -8.67 -8.73 0.61
C LEU A 85 -8.06 -9.33 -0.67
N ALA A 86 -7.43 -8.52 -1.50
CA ALA A 86 -6.74 -9.00 -2.70
C ALA A 86 -5.64 -10.01 -2.32
N THR A 87 -4.75 -9.64 -1.40
CA THR A 87 -3.70 -10.53 -0.89
C THR A 87 -4.28 -11.83 -0.34
N TYR A 88 -5.34 -11.75 0.47
CA TYR A 88 -6.00 -12.93 1.03
C TYR A 88 -6.53 -13.87 -0.05
N LEU A 89 -7.22 -13.35 -1.05
CA LEU A 89 -7.81 -14.17 -2.11
C LEU A 89 -6.74 -14.95 -2.90
N PHE A 90 -5.59 -14.34 -3.15
CA PHE A 90 -4.51 -14.95 -3.91
C PHE A 90 -3.66 -15.92 -3.07
N HIS A 91 -3.43 -15.64 -1.76
CA HIS A 91 -2.42 -16.34 -0.96
C HIS A 91 -2.97 -17.11 0.26
N LYS A 92 -4.30 -17.21 0.44
CA LYS A 92 -4.91 -17.94 1.59
C LYS A 92 -4.59 -19.44 1.65
N ASN A 93 -4.11 -20.02 0.55
CA ASN A 93 -3.73 -21.42 0.47
C ASN A 93 -2.21 -21.64 0.52
N ASP A 94 -1.43 -20.56 0.59
CA ASP A 94 0.04 -20.61 0.64
C ASP A 94 0.53 -20.44 2.10
N PRO A 95 1.02 -21.51 2.77
CA PRO A 95 1.44 -21.44 4.16
C PRO A 95 2.74 -20.67 4.38
N ASP A 96 3.56 -20.49 3.34
CA ASP A 96 4.86 -19.83 3.40
C ASP A 96 4.80 -18.35 3.04
N TYR A 97 3.67 -17.91 2.49
CA TYR A 97 3.50 -16.51 2.09
C TYR A 97 3.26 -15.61 3.30
N ALA A 98 4.03 -14.53 3.34
CA ALA A 98 3.83 -13.44 4.30
C ALA A 98 4.12 -12.10 3.64
N THR A 99 3.42 -11.06 4.05
CA THR A 99 3.61 -9.70 3.52
C THR A 99 3.47 -8.65 4.60
N LEU A 100 3.94 -7.45 4.30
CA LEU A 100 3.77 -6.23 5.09
C LEU A 100 3.97 -4.99 4.22
N GLY A 101 3.48 -3.86 4.69
CA GLY A 101 3.70 -2.56 4.06
C GLY A 101 2.41 -1.76 3.91
N ALA A 102 2.50 -0.45 4.10
CA ALA A 102 1.41 0.49 3.86
C ALA A 102 1.12 0.72 2.36
N SER A 103 1.86 0.05 1.46
CA SER A 103 1.89 0.40 0.04
C SER A 103 0.53 0.25 -0.66
N GLY A 104 -0.32 -0.71 -0.24
CA GLY A 104 -1.69 -0.81 -0.73
C GLY A 104 -2.56 0.38 -0.32
N SER A 105 -2.49 0.80 0.94
CA SER A 105 -3.17 2.00 1.44
C SER A 105 -2.68 3.27 0.75
N VAL A 106 -1.37 3.38 0.56
CA VAL A 106 -0.72 4.51 -0.11
C VAL A 106 -1.12 4.57 -1.59
N ALA A 107 -1.21 3.42 -2.27
CA ALA A 107 -1.74 3.33 -3.63
C ALA A 107 -3.19 3.84 -3.69
N GLY A 108 -4.03 3.48 -2.72
CA GLY A 108 -5.39 3.99 -2.65
C GLY A 108 -5.46 5.51 -2.50
N VAL A 109 -4.68 6.10 -1.60
CA VAL A 109 -4.61 7.57 -1.45
C VAL A 109 -4.12 8.24 -2.73
N LEU A 110 -3.10 7.68 -3.39
CA LEU A 110 -2.60 8.16 -4.69
C LEU A 110 -3.71 8.15 -5.74
N PHE A 111 -4.44 7.03 -5.89
CA PHE A 111 -5.50 6.92 -6.89
C PHE A 111 -6.70 7.82 -6.56
N CYS A 112 -7.09 7.93 -5.30
CA CYS A 112 -8.08 8.90 -4.85
C CYS A 112 -7.65 10.35 -5.20
N SER A 113 -6.39 10.68 -4.97
CA SER A 113 -5.83 11.98 -5.36
C SER A 113 -5.90 12.22 -6.88
N ILE A 114 -5.68 11.20 -7.71
CA ILE A 114 -5.83 11.30 -9.17
C ILE A 114 -7.29 11.61 -9.56
N VAL A 115 -8.26 11.00 -8.88
CA VAL A 115 -9.69 11.28 -9.12
C VAL A 115 -10.04 12.73 -8.77
N TYR A 116 -9.54 13.24 -7.65
CA TYR A 116 -9.80 14.63 -7.24
C TYR A 116 -9.02 15.68 -8.05
N PHE A 117 -7.84 15.32 -8.54
CA PHE A 117 -6.93 16.22 -9.26
C PHE A 117 -6.44 15.61 -10.59
N PRO A 118 -7.36 15.34 -11.56
CA PRO A 118 -7.01 14.61 -12.78
C PRO A 118 -6.03 15.35 -13.69
N ASP A 119 -5.96 16.66 -13.60
CA ASP A 119 -5.08 17.51 -14.42
C ASP A 119 -3.66 17.61 -13.87
N GLN A 120 -3.38 17.03 -12.70
CA GLN A 120 -2.03 17.02 -12.15
C GLN A 120 -1.07 16.15 -12.97
N SER A 121 0.22 16.51 -12.91
CA SER A 121 1.30 15.66 -13.43
C SER A 121 2.04 14.97 -12.30
N ILE A 122 2.36 13.70 -12.52
CA ILE A 122 3.08 12.86 -11.55
C ILE A 122 4.52 12.70 -12.03
N PHE A 123 5.46 12.92 -11.10
CA PHE A 123 6.88 12.76 -11.35
C PHE A 123 7.36 11.46 -10.67
N ILE A 124 8.01 10.59 -11.43
CA ILE A 124 8.64 9.38 -10.87
C ILE A 124 10.10 9.70 -10.56
N PHE A 125 10.40 9.86 -9.27
CA PHE A 125 11.79 10.10 -8.86
C PHE A 125 12.71 8.94 -9.26
N PRO A 126 13.91 9.20 -9.82
CA PRO A 126 14.55 10.51 -10.04
C PRO A 126 14.30 11.14 -11.41
N LEU A 127 13.33 10.66 -12.18
CA LEU A 127 13.08 11.12 -13.54
C LEU A 127 12.25 12.42 -13.52
N PRO A 128 12.75 13.55 -14.05
CA PRO A 128 12.01 14.82 -14.06
C PRO A 128 11.02 14.91 -15.23
N ILE A 129 10.38 13.80 -15.60
CA ILE A 129 9.42 13.75 -16.70
C ILE A 129 8.01 13.81 -16.12
N PRO A 130 7.21 14.84 -16.42
CA PRO A 130 5.83 14.92 -15.99
C PRO A 130 4.97 13.93 -16.76
N ILE A 131 4.32 13.02 -16.04
CA ILE A 131 3.37 12.06 -16.60
C ILE A 131 1.97 12.53 -16.20
N PRO A 132 1.05 12.79 -17.14
CA PRO A 132 -0.35 13.09 -16.79
C PRO A 132 -0.95 12.00 -15.89
N ALA A 133 -1.65 12.41 -14.82
CA ALA A 133 -2.14 11.50 -13.80
C ALA A 133 -2.99 10.33 -14.34
N PRO A 134 -3.90 10.52 -15.33
CA PRO A 134 -4.65 9.39 -15.90
C PRO A 134 -3.75 8.38 -16.63
N ILE A 135 -2.72 8.86 -17.34
CA ILE A 135 -1.75 7.96 -18.01
C ILE A 135 -0.95 7.20 -16.98
N PHE A 136 -0.48 7.87 -15.93
CA PHE A 136 0.21 7.20 -14.81
C PHE A 136 -0.65 6.11 -14.18
N ALA A 137 -1.95 6.37 -13.95
CA ALA A 137 -2.87 5.39 -13.37
C ALA A 137 -2.94 4.09 -14.22
N VAL A 138 -3.07 4.22 -15.54
CA VAL A 138 -3.07 3.07 -16.45
C VAL A 138 -1.74 2.31 -16.40
N LEU A 139 -0.61 3.04 -16.51
CA LEU A 139 0.73 2.44 -16.46
C LEU A 139 0.99 1.73 -15.12
N TYR A 140 0.54 2.31 -14.01
CA TYR A 140 0.66 1.72 -12.68
C TYR A 140 -0.09 0.39 -12.59
N ILE A 141 -1.36 0.36 -12.98
CA ILE A 141 -2.19 -0.87 -12.93
C ILE A 141 -1.64 -1.95 -13.84
N VAL A 142 -1.35 -1.60 -15.12
CA VAL A 142 -0.80 -2.58 -16.09
C VAL A 142 0.55 -3.11 -15.61
N GLY A 143 1.45 -2.22 -15.18
CA GLY A 143 2.75 -2.61 -14.65
C GLY A 143 2.64 -3.52 -13.42
N SER A 144 1.77 -3.17 -12.46
CA SER A 144 1.51 -4.00 -11.28
C SER A 144 0.95 -5.38 -11.65
N MET A 145 0.01 -5.45 -12.61
CA MET A 145 -0.53 -6.73 -13.10
C MET A 145 0.52 -7.61 -13.80
N MET A 146 1.42 -7.01 -14.57
CA MET A 146 2.52 -7.74 -15.22
C MET A 146 3.51 -8.30 -14.20
N LEU A 147 3.85 -7.49 -13.19
CA LEU A 147 4.79 -7.87 -12.14
C LEU A 147 4.18 -8.91 -11.17
N ALA A 148 2.88 -8.84 -10.88
CA ALA A 148 2.17 -9.83 -10.07
C ALA A 148 2.24 -11.25 -10.69
N ARG A 149 2.31 -11.35 -12.01
CA ARG A 149 2.45 -12.63 -12.73
C ARG A 149 3.87 -13.17 -12.76
N SER A 150 4.85 -12.34 -12.46
CA SER A 150 6.24 -12.74 -12.49
C SER A 150 6.69 -13.18 -11.10
N GLU A 151 6.57 -14.38 -10.68
CA GLU A 151 6.88 -14.97 -9.35
C GLU A 151 8.23 -14.56 -8.70
N ARG A 152 8.89 -13.49 -9.18
CA ARG A 152 10.23 -13.04 -8.81
C ARG A 152 10.28 -11.79 -7.92
N GLY A 153 9.14 -11.29 -7.42
CA GLY A 153 9.13 -10.02 -6.69
C GLY A 153 8.93 -10.17 -5.19
N SER A 154 9.68 -9.41 -4.40
CA SER A 154 9.42 -9.17 -2.97
C SER A 154 8.27 -8.16 -2.74
N VAL A 155 7.57 -7.74 -3.79
CA VAL A 155 6.52 -6.72 -3.77
C VAL A 155 5.17 -7.39 -3.95
N ASN A 156 4.24 -7.09 -3.03
CA ASN A 156 2.86 -7.57 -3.12
C ASN A 156 2.05 -6.71 -4.11
N HIS A 157 2.10 -7.09 -5.38
CA HIS A 157 1.43 -6.35 -6.46
C HIS A 157 -0.09 -6.47 -6.40
N GLU A 158 -0.62 -7.58 -5.88
CA GLU A 158 -2.05 -7.79 -5.66
C GLU A 158 -2.60 -6.78 -4.66
N ALA A 159 -1.87 -6.52 -3.57
CA ALA A 159 -2.22 -5.47 -2.62
C ALA A 159 -2.25 -4.08 -3.25
N HIS A 160 -1.27 -3.78 -4.12
CA HIS A 160 -1.22 -2.50 -4.83
C HIS A 160 -2.43 -2.31 -5.75
N ILE A 161 -2.82 -3.36 -6.49
CA ILE A 161 -3.99 -3.34 -7.36
C ILE A 161 -5.26 -3.20 -6.52
N GLY A 162 -5.40 -3.99 -5.46
CA GLY A 162 -6.56 -3.92 -4.56
C GLY A 162 -6.74 -2.53 -3.95
N GLY A 163 -5.65 -1.94 -3.44
CA GLY A 163 -5.65 -0.58 -2.90
C GLY A 163 -5.98 0.48 -3.95
N ALA A 164 -5.37 0.39 -5.14
CA ALA A 164 -5.60 1.33 -6.24
C ALA A 164 -7.06 1.32 -6.73
N ILE A 165 -7.67 0.13 -6.86
CA ILE A 165 -9.08 0.01 -7.25
C ILE A 165 -9.98 0.71 -6.24
N ILE A 166 -9.78 0.48 -4.95
CA ILE A 166 -10.58 1.13 -3.90
C ILE A 166 -10.38 2.65 -3.91
N GLY A 167 -9.15 3.12 -4.13
CA GLY A 167 -8.87 4.56 -4.19
C GLY A 167 -9.48 5.25 -5.41
N PHE A 168 -9.75 4.49 -6.47
CA PHE A 168 -10.39 5.01 -7.68
C PHE A 168 -11.92 5.08 -7.56
N LEU A 169 -12.55 4.27 -6.69
CA LEU A 169 -14.01 4.22 -6.43
C LEU A 169 -14.46 5.32 -5.46
#